data_266597ed933f9363e841b5d3bf84b9f8
#
_entry.id   266597ed933f9363e841b5d3bf84b9f8
#
_cell.length_a   1.000
_cell.length_b   1.000
_cell.length_c   1.000
_cell.angle_alpha   90.00
_cell.angle_beta   90.00
_cell.angle_gamma   90.00
#
_symmetry.space_group_name_H-M   'P 1'
#
loop_
_entity.id
_entity.type
_entity.pdbx_description
1 polymer ?
#
loop_
_entity_poly.entity_id
_entity_poly.type
_entity_poly.pdbx_seq_one_letter_code
_entity_poly.pdbx_strand_id
1 'polypeptide(L)'
;MAYVIQYSPEAEDHLRRFTARQQRTVLDTVDRQLRDQPTVETRNRKPMRPNPVAPWELRIGEFRVYYEVSDESLPTVTILAVGVKVRDQIRIGGETLKL
;
A
#
# COMPACT_ATOMS: atom_id res chain seq x y z
N MET A 1 10.78 -7.23 15.34
CA MET A 1 10.95 -8.29 14.33
C MET A 1 10.56 -7.72 12.97
N ALA A 2 11.39 -7.94 11.96
CA ALA A 2 11.14 -7.39 10.64
C ALA A 2 10.13 -8.24 9.87
N TYR A 3 9.21 -7.59 9.18
CA TYR A 3 8.25 -8.26 8.30
C TYR A 3 8.85 -8.41 6.91
N VAL A 4 8.52 -9.51 6.26
CA VAL A 4 8.80 -9.67 4.82
C VAL A 4 7.74 -8.87 4.05
N ILE A 5 8.17 -8.14 3.04
CA ILE A 5 7.25 -7.35 2.21
C ILE A 5 7.16 -8.00 0.83
N GLN A 6 5.96 -8.31 0.41
CA GLN A 6 5.71 -8.87 -0.91
C GLN A 6 4.61 -8.08 -1.61
N TYR A 7 4.62 -8.10 -2.92
CA TYR A 7 3.67 -7.38 -3.76
C TYR A 7 2.83 -8.38 -4.53
N SER A 8 1.51 -8.21 -4.51
CA SER A 8 0.63 -9.03 -5.33
C SER A 8 0.86 -8.74 -6.81
N PRO A 9 0.46 -9.65 -7.72
CA PRO A 9 0.54 -9.37 -9.15
C PRO A 9 -0.21 -8.11 -9.55
N GLU A 10 -1.36 -7.85 -8.92
CA GLU A 10 -2.15 -6.64 -9.18
C GLU A 10 -1.38 -5.39 -8.77
N ALA A 11 -0.76 -5.40 -7.59
CA ALA A 11 0.04 -4.27 -7.13
C ALA A 11 1.23 -4.01 -8.04
N GLU A 12 1.87 -5.06 -8.54
CA GLU A 12 2.96 -4.92 -9.50
C GLU A 12 2.48 -4.26 -10.78
N ASP A 13 1.30 -4.65 -11.28
CA ASP A 13 0.72 -4.02 -12.47
C ASP A 13 0.41 -2.54 -12.22
N HIS A 14 -0.11 -2.21 -11.03
CA HIS A 14 -0.37 -0.82 -10.67
C HIS A 14 0.91 0.00 -10.70
N LEU A 15 1.99 -0.55 -10.14
CA LEU A 15 3.28 0.15 -10.11
C LEU A 15 3.83 0.43 -11.49
N ARG A 16 3.61 -0.47 -12.45
CA ARG A 16 4.12 -0.27 -13.82
C ARG A 16 3.54 0.96 -14.50
N ARG A 17 2.41 1.47 -14.02
CA ARG A 17 1.77 2.68 -14.58
C ARG A 17 2.46 3.97 -14.12
N PHE A 18 3.36 3.88 -13.16
CA PHE A 18 4.08 5.04 -12.63
C PHE A 18 5.45 5.15 -13.28
N THR A 19 6.04 6.36 -13.21
CA THR A 19 7.41 6.55 -13.67
C THR A 19 8.37 5.77 -12.77
N ALA A 20 9.60 5.55 -13.26
CA ALA A 20 10.62 4.87 -12.47
C ALA A 20 10.89 5.60 -11.15
N ARG A 21 10.90 6.94 -11.18
CA ARG A 21 11.10 7.74 -9.97
C ARG A 21 9.95 7.56 -8.97
N GLN A 22 8.72 7.58 -9.47
CA GLN A 22 7.55 7.38 -8.62
C GLN A 22 7.55 5.98 -8.01
N GLN A 23 7.88 4.97 -8.81
CA GLN A 23 7.98 3.60 -8.30
C GLN A 23 9.02 3.50 -7.19
N ARG A 24 10.19 4.12 -7.38
CA ARG A 24 11.23 4.08 -6.36
C ARG A 24 10.77 4.76 -5.07
N THR A 25 10.10 5.91 -5.18
CA THR A 25 9.57 6.60 -4.00
C THR A 25 8.61 5.69 -3.23
N VAL A 26 7.70 5.02 -3.92
CA VAL A 26 6.74 4.12 -3.29
C VAL A 26 7.46 2.94 -2.64
N LEU A 27 8.33 2.26 -3.37
CA LEU A 27 9.02 1.08 -2.88
C LEU A 27 9.89 1.38 -1.66
N ASP A 28 10.64 2.48 -1.70
CA ASP A 28 11.51 2.87 -0.58
C ASP A 28 10.69 3.24 0.65
N THR A 29 9.58 3.93 0.47
CA THR A 29 8.74 4.34 1.60
C THR A 29 8.01 3.15 2.20
N VAL A 30 7.51 2.24 1.38
CA VAL A 30 6.90 0.99 1.84
C VAL A 30 7.91 0.22 2.70
N ASP A 31 9.13 0.09 2.23
CA ASP A 31 10.16 -0.64 2.96
C ASP A 31 10.42 -0.01 4.34
N ARG A 32 10.56 1.32 4.41
CA ARG A 32 10.81 2.02 5.67
C ARG A 32 9.62 1.97 6.62
N GLN A 33 8.41 2.12 6.08
CA GLN A 33 7.22 2.30 6.91
C GLN A 33 6.58 1.00 7.37
N LEU A 34 6.71 -0.07 6.60
CA LEU A 34 5.95 -1.28 6.85
C LEU A 34 6.78 -2.46 7.33
N ARG A 35 8.10 -2.33 7.38
CA ARG A 35 8.96 -3.45 7.77
C ARG A 35 8.85 -3.80 9.27
N ASP A 36 8.71 -2.81 10.13
CA ASP A 36 8.76 -3.06 11.57
C ASP A 36 7.42 -2.99 12.28
N GLN A 37 6.57 -2.03 11.94
CA GLN A 37 5.31 -1.80 12.66
C GLN A 37 4.15 -1.53 11.70
N PRO A 38 3.82 -2.49 10.83
CA PRO A 38 2.82 -2.23 9.79
C PRO A 38 1.40 -2.05 10.31
N THR A 39 1.09 -2.54 11.52
CA THR A 39 -0.25 -2.44 12.10
C THR A 39 -0.34 -1.42 13.22
N VAL A 40 0.66 -0.56 13.37
CA VAL A 40 0.59 0.55 14.31
C VAL A 40 0.10 1.78 13.57
N GLU A 41 -1.05 2.29 13.99
CA GLU A 41 -1.64 3.47 13.37
C GLU A 41 -0.74 4.69 13.59
N THR A 42 -0.48 5.43 12.51
CA THR A 42 0.24 6.68 12.55
C THR A 42 -0.47 7.67 11.64
N ARG A 43 0.09 8.86 11.48
CA ARG A 43 -0.47 9.85 10.56
C ARG A 43 -0.62 9.28 9.14
N ASN A 44 0.32 8.44 8.72
CA ASN A 44 0.34 7.91 7.36
C ASN A 44 -0.08 6.44 7.24
N ARG A 45 -0.16 5.71 8.34
CA ARG A 45 -0.64 4.33 8.37
C ARG A 45 -1.99 4.30 9.04
N LYS A 46 -3.02 3.90 8.28
CA LYS A 46 -4.40 3.94 8.77
C LYS A 46 -5.10 2.61 8.56
N PRO A 47 -5.78 2.10 9.60
CA PRO A 47 -6.71 0.99 9.39
C PRO A 47 -7.89 1.52 8.58
N MET A 48 -8.43 0.67 7.72
CA MET A 48 -9.54 1.04 6.85
C MET A 48 -10.82 0.36 7.30
N ARG A 49 -11.96 0.99 7.00
CA ARG A 49 -13.26 0.36 7.17
C ARG A 49 -13.33 -0.83 6.22
N PRO A 50 -14.21 -1.83 6.51
CA PRO A 50 -14.37 -2.94 5.60
C PRO A 50 -14.62 -2.47 4.17
N ASN A 51 -13.82 -2.97 3.23
CA ASN A 51 -13.87 -2.57 1.83
C ASN A 51 -13.27 -3.72 0.99
N PRO A 52 -13.48 -3.71 -0.33
CA PRO A 52 -13.02 -4.83 -1.17
C PRO A 52 -11.52 -4.82 -1.47
N VAL A 53 -10.77 -3.81 -1.02
CA VAL A 53 -9.36 -3.66 -1.41
C VAL A 53 -8.41 -4.21 -0.33
N ALA A 54 -8.44 -3.63 0.88
CA ALA A 54 -7.47 -4.00 1.90
C ALA A 54 -7.85 -3.46 3.28
N PRO A 55 -7.34 -4.09 4.36
CA PRO A 55 -7.57 -3.59 5.72
C PRO A 55 -6.74 -2.39 6.12
N TRP A 56 -5.63 -2.10 5.42
CA TRP A 56 -4.73 -1.00 5.79
C TRP A 56 -4.35 -0.15 4.59
N GLU A 57 -4.11 1.14 4.87
CA GLU A 57 -3.67 2.13 3.89
C GLU A 57 -2.42 2.83 4.38
N LEU A 58 -1.40 2.93 3.52
CA LEU A 58 -0.23 3.78 3.74
C LEU A 58 -0.30 4.96 2.78
N ARG A 59 -0.19 6.16 3.33
CA ARG A 59 -0.21 7.40 2.55
C ARG A 59 1.20 7.88 2.29
N ILE A 60 1.54 8.09 1.02
CA ILE A 60 2.84 8.57 0.58
C ILE A 60 2.59 9.74 -0.36
N GLY A 61 2.51 10.97 0.21
CA GLY A 61 2.08 12.10 -0.59
C GLY A 61 0.71 11.84 -1.19
N GLU A 62 0.61 11.87 -2.51
CA GLU A 62 -0.63 11.55 -3.20
C GLU A 62 -0.82 10.08 -3.48
N PHE A 63 0.23 9.26 -3.27
CA PHE A 63 0.11 7.82 -3.47
C PHE A 63 -0.61 7.17 -2.31
N ARG A 64 -1.30 6.08 -2.61
CA ARG A 64 -1.99 5.26 -1.61
C ARG A 64 -1.59 3.82 -1.81
N VAL A 65 -1.04 3.21 -0.76
CA VAL A 65 -0.61 1.82 -0.78
C VAL A 65 -1.54 1.04 0.12
N TYR A 66 -2.16 0.00 -0.41
CA TYR A 66 -3.14 -0.80 0.32
C TYR A 66 -2.54 -2.15 0.63
N TYR A 67 -2.60 -2.57 1.90
CA TYR A 67 -1.88 -3.77 2.30
C TYR A 67 -2.63 -4.54 3.39
N GLU A 68 -2.23 -5.79 3.53
CA GLU A 68 -2.66 -6.65 4.62
C GLU A 68 -1.42 -7.23 5.31
N VAL A 69 -1.61 -7.71 6.54
CA VAL A 69 -0.51 -8.22 7.36
C VAL A 69 -0.90 -9.60 7.88
N SER A 70 0.04 -10.54 7.81
CA SER A 70 -0.09 -11.87 8.38
C SER A 70 1.04 -12.10 9.35
N ASP A 71 0.71 -12.56 10.56
CA ASP A 71 1.69 -12.92 11.58
C ASP A 71 1.77 -14.42 11.81
N GLU A 72 1.22 -15.24 10.90
CA GLU A 72 1.13 -16.67 11.13
C GLU A 72 2.53 -17.31 11.15
N SER A 73 2.98 -17.95 10.08
CA SER A 73 4.27 -18.64 10.13
C SER A 73 5.45 -17.67 9.95
N LEU A 74 5.39 -16.84 8.94
CA LEU A 74 6.40 -15.82 8.65
C LEU A 74 5.71 -14.47 8.63
N PRO A 75 6.09 -13.52 9.51
CA PRO A 75 5.48 -12.19 9.49
C PRO A 75 5.61 -11.55 8.10
N THR A 76 4.49 -11.27 7.46
CA THR A 76 4.47 -10.83 6.07
C THR A 76 3.50 -9.67 5.87
N VAL A 77 3.95 -8.64 5.15
CA VAL A 77 3.11 -7.57 4.64
C VAL A 77 2.91 -7.84 3.15
N THR A 78 1.67 -7.94 2.72
CA THR A 78 1.35 -8.10 1.29
C THR A 78 0.74 -6.82 0.77
N ILE A 79 1.39 -6.20 -0.21
CA ILE A 79 0.86 -5.03 -0.87
C ILE A 79 -0.15 -5.51 -1.92
N LEU A 80 -1.40 -5.11 -1.74
CA LEU A 80 -2.51 -5.59 -2.57
C LEU A 80 -2.85 -4.64 -3.71
N ALA A 81 -2.62 -3.34 -3.52
CA ALA A 81 -2.92 -2.35 -4.54
C ALA A 81 -2.11 -1.08 -4.30
N VAL A 82 -1.82 -0.37 -5.38
CA VAL A 82 -1.17 0.94 -5.31
C VAL A 82 -1.97 1.90 -6.18
N GLY A 83 -2.39 3.01 -5.58
CA GLY A 83 -3.17 4.00 -6.28
C GLY A 83 -2.65 5.39 -6.06
N VAL A 84 -3.36 6.35 -6.63
CA VAL A 84 -3.04 7.77 -6.49
C VAL A 84 -4.32 8.54 -6.17
N LYS A 85 -4.22 9.47 -5.24
CA LYS A 85 -5.34 10.35 -4.92
C LYS A 85 -5.35 11.49 -5.91
N VAL A 86 -6.48 11.63 -6.60
CA VAL A 86 -6.73 12.75 -7.51
C VAL A 86 -7.97 13.47 -7.01
N ARG A 87 -7.76 14.64 -6.42
CA ARG A 87 -8.80 15.39 -5.72
C ARG A 87 -9.34 14.57 -4.55
N ASP A 88 -10.62 14.23 -4.53
CA ASP A 88 -11.23 13.42 -3.46
C ASP A 88 -11.48 11.97 -3.88
N GLN A 89 -10.85 11.52 -4.96
CA GLN A 89 -11.01 10.18 -5.50
C GLN A 89 -9.70 9.44 -5.50
N ILE A 90 -9.77 8.10 -5.42
CA ILE A 90 -8.60 7.24 -5.50
C ILE A 90 -8.66 6.50 -6.84
N ARG A 91 -7.55 6.55 -7.59
CA ARG A 91 -7.38 5.79 -8.82
C ARG A 91 -6.44 4.64 -8.58
N ILE A 92 -6.92 3.43 -8.88
CA ILE A 92 -6.14 2.20 -8.75
C ILE A 92 -6.21 1.49 -10.08
N GLY A 93 -5.05 1.32 -10.76
CA GLY A 93 -5.01 0.63 -12.03
C GLY A 93 -5.82 1.29 -13.13
N GLY A 94 -6.00 2.61 -13.06
CA GLY A 94 -6.80 3.34 -14.05
C GLY A 94 -8.28 3.41 -13.71
N GLU A 95 -8.72 2.73 -12.67
CA GLU A 95 -10.11 2.78 -12.20
C GLU A 95 -10.24 3.73 -11.02
N THR A 96 -11.34 4.45 -10.98
CA THR A 96 -11.64 5.35 -9.87
C THR A 96 -12.50 4.62 -8.85
N LEU A 97 -12.04 4.61 -7.59
CA LEU A 97 -12.73 3.93 -6.52
C LEU A 97 -13.03 4.90 -5.38
N LYS A 98 -14.14 4.64 -4.70
CA LYS A 98 -14.48 5.31 -3.44
C LYS A 98 -14.27 4.29 -2.32
N LEU A 99 -13.32 4.60 -1.48
CA LEU A 99 -12.98 3.72 -0.35
C LEU A 99 -13.40 4.32 0.98
#